data_ce9ee08f5322a35aa1f71182606c1f4e
#
_entry.id   ce9ee08f5322a35aa1f71182606c1f4e
#
_cell.length_a   1.000
_cell.length_b   1.000
_cell.length_c   1.000
_cell.angle_alpha   90.00
_cell.angle_beta   90.00
_cell.angle_gamma   90.00
#
_symmetry.space_group_name_H-M   'P 1'
#
loop_
_entity.id
_entity.type
_entity.pdbx_description
1 polymer ?
#
loop_
_entity_poly.entity_id
_entity_poly.type
_entity_poly.pdbx_seq_one_letter_code
_entity_poly.pdbx_strand_id
1 'polypeptide(L)'
;MRKWTACILAALCVFGLFGCGAKSVPSLDEVKDYAPADYEERFKGVTREALIEAWGELADGGALHSADTWAIDEVSSIIIYWDADGSVQGGSIRPVEYHGRYEENADVRIIRSAEDMDDSAAAEAYEAGKLLLVLDWSLAEKIEEMISPVPTSSFSADDAAVLFCRAADGRLITSTVCGNASDWDDEIDRMIEAAKEK
;
A
#
# COMPACT_ATOMS: atom_id res chain seq x y z
N MET A 1 -58.86 0.66 26.24
CA MET A 1 -57.48 1.06 26.57
C MET A 1 -56.43 -0.06 26.60
N ARG A 2 -56.80 -1.34 26.32
CA ARG A 2 -55.88 -2.52 26.42
C ARG A 2 -55.22 -2.93 25.12
N LYS A 3 -55.58 -2.35 23.97
CA LYS A 3 -55.04 -2.72 22.66
C LYS A 3 -53.89 -1.85 22.17
N TRP A 4 -53.64 -0.72 22.79
CA TRP A 4 -52.56 0.22 22.40
C TRP A 4 -51.22 -0.10 23.07
N THR A 5 -51.23 -0.74 24.27
CA THR A 5 -50.02 -1.12 24.96
C THR A 5 -49.30 -2.31 24.32
N ALA A 6 -49.98 -3.15 23.58
CA ALA A 6 -49.37 -4.29 22.87
C ALA A 6 -48.58 -3.84 21.61
N CYS A 7 -48.99 -2.79 20.94
CA CYS A 7 -48.30 -2.28 19.75
C CYS A 7 -47.00 -1.52 20.12
N ILE A 8 -46.97 -0.85 21.27
CA ILE A 8 -45.75 -0.13 21.74
C ILE A 8 -44.67 -1.11 22.18
N LEU A 9 -45.03 -2.24 22.82
CA LEU A 9 -44.08 -3.27 23.17
C LEU A 9 -43.50 -4.02 21.96
N ALA A 10 -44.32 -4.24 20.92
CA ALA A 10 -43.84 -4.86 19.67
C ALA A 10 -42.88 -3.96 18.88
N ALA A 11 -43.13 -2.62 18.89
CA ALA A 11 -42.22 -1.66 18.25
C ALA A 11 -40.87 -1.54 18.97
N LEU A 12 -40.85 -1.65 20.31
CA LEU A 12 -39.62 -1.63 21.11
C LEU A 12 -38.78 -2.90 20.95
N CYS A 13 -39.39 -4.04 20.65
CA CYS A 13 -38.67 -5.30 20.39
C CYS A 13 -38.00 -5.32 19.01
N VAL A 14 -38.49 -4.60 18.03
CA VAL A 14 -37.89 -4.53 16.68
C VAL A 14 -36.63 -3.66 16.68
N PHE A 15 -36.57 -2.61 17.53
CA PHE A 15 -35.37 -1.80 17.67
C PHE A 15 -34.29 -2.41 18.56
N GLY A 16 -34.61 -3.45 19.35
CA GLY A 16 -33.66 -4.11 20.25
C GLY A 16 -32.84 -5.23 19.60
N LEU A 17 -33.14 -5.63 18.35
CA LEU A 17 -32.46 -6.75 17.67
C LEU A 17 -31.34 -6.28 16.71
N PHE A 18 -31.16 -4.97 16.51
CA PHE A 18 -30.04 -4.41 15.74
C PHE A 18 -28.85 -3.98 16.60
N GLY A 19 -28.85 -4.31 17.87
CA GLY A 19 -27.81 -3.92 18.85
C GLY A 19 -26.80 -5.01 19.15
N CYS A 20 -26.41 -5.84 18.20
CA CYS A 20 -25.25 -6.73 18.38
C CYS A 20 -24.08 -6.13 17.62
N GLY A 21 -23.36 -5.21 18.29
CA GLY A 21 -21.95 -4.88 18.15
C GLY A 21 -21.28 -4.96 16.76
N ALA A 22 -21.93 -4.49 15.70
CA ALA A 22 -21.18 -4.21 14.49
C ALA A 22 -20.17 -3.10 14.83
N LYS A 23 -18.88 -3.41 14.84
CA LYS A 23 -17.84 -2.39 14.93
C LYS A 23 -18.11 -1.39 13.81
N SER A 24 -18.07 -0.09 14.14
CA SER A 24 -18.13 0.93 13.10
C SER A 24 -16.91 0.77 12.19
N VAL A 25 -17.15 0.76 10.88
CA VAL A 25 -16.05 0.81 9.91
C VAL A 25 -15.33 2.13 10.11
N PRO A 26 -13.98 2.13 10.28
CA PRO A 26 -13.22 3.37 10.37
C PRO A 26 -13.34 4.14 9.05
N SER A 27 -13.24 5.46 9.09
CA SER A 27 -13.22 6.27 7.88
C SER A 27 -11.89 6.10 7.13
N LEU A 28 -11.88 6.39 5.83
CA LEU A 28 -10.65 6.37 5.03
C LEU A 28 -9.58 7.35 5.58
N ASP A 29 -10.00 8.47 6.16
CA ASP A 29 -9.06 9.40 6.79
C ASP A 29 -8.43 8.84 8.07
N GLU A 30 -9.16 8.02 8.83
CA GLU A 30 -8.60 7.39 10.04
C GLU A 30 -7.60 6.30 9.71
N VAL A 31 -7.83 5.55 8.62
CA VAL A 31 -6.93 4.43 8.26
C VAL A 31 -5.57 4.87 7.75
N LYS A 32 -5.41 6.13 7.32
CA LYS A 32 -4.11 6.69 6.91
C LYS A 32 -3.05 6.61 8.00
N ASP A 33 -3.49 6.66 9.27
CA ASP A 33 -2.62 6.68 10.43
C ASP A 33 -2.38 5.28 11.04
N TYR A 34 -2.93 4.22 10.43
CA TYR A 34 -2.78 2.86 10.97
C TYR A 34 -1.44 2.27 10.61
N ALA A 35 -0.74 1.72 11.62
CA ALA A 35 0.38 0.85 11.35
C ALA A 35 -0.10 -0.50 10.79
N PRO A 36 0.68 -1.21 9.96
CA PRO A 36 0.30 -2.50 9.39
C PRO A 36 -0.20 -3.51 10.44
N ALA A 37 0.38 -3.50 11.63
CA ALA A 37 -0.02 -4.38 12.74
C ALA A 37 -1.39 -4.05 13.36
N ASP A 38 -1.95 -2.87 13.09
CA ASP A 38 -3.23 -2.44 13.68
C ASP A 38 -4.44 -2.97 12.89
N TYR A 39 -4.26 -3.36 11.64
CA TYR A 39 -5.36 -3.70 10.75
C TYR A 39 -6.20 -4.88 11.25
N GLU A 40 -5.58 -5.98 11.62
CA GLU A 40 -6.28 -7.18 12.11
C GLU A 40 -7.19 -6.84 13.30
N GLU A 41 -6.69 -6.08 14.29
CA GLU A 41 -7.45 -5.73 15.48
C GLU A 41 -8.54 -4.69 15.19
N ARG A 42 -8.21 -3.66 14.41
CA ARG A 42 -9.11 -2.55 14.09
C ARG A 42 -10.28 -2.99 13.22
N PHE A 43 -10.04 -3.89 12.26
CA PHE A 43 -11.05 -4.42 11.35
C PHE A 43 -11.67 -5.73 11.80
N LYS A 44 -11.36 -6.21 13.00
CA LYS A 44 -11.91 -7.46 13.53
C LYS A 44 -13.44 -7.45 13.51
N GLY A 45 -14.04 -8.37 12.71
CA GLY A 45 -15.50 -8.50 12.54
C GLY A 45 -16.10 -7.49 11.55
N VAL A 46 -15.29 -6.74 10.83
CA VAL A 46 -15.71 -5.93 9.68
C VAL A 46 -15.77 -6.84 8.45
N THR A 47 -16.85 -6.78 7.69
CA THR A 47 -17.02 -7.58 6.46
C THR A 47 -16.68 -6.73 5.23
N ARG A 48 -16.41 -7.42 4.11
CA ARG A 48 -16.17 -6.78 2.82
C ARG A 48 -17.33 -5.88 2.39
N GLU A 49 -18.56 -6.36 2.58
CA GLU A 49 -19.78 -5.60 2.24
C GLU A 49 -19.90 -4.34 3.08
N ALA A 50 -19.51 -4.39 4.38
CA ALA A 50 -19.51 -3.23 5.26
C ALA A 50 -18.48 -2.19 4.81
N LEU A 51 -17.31 -2.62 4.30
CA LEU A 51 -16.32 -1.71 3.73
C LEU A 51 -16.83 -1.07 2.42
N ILE A 52 -17.43 -1.85 1.52
CA ILE A 52 -18.02 -1.33 0.29
C ILE A 52 -19.14 -0.32 0.59
N GLU A 53 -19.99 -0.59 1.59
CA GLU A 53 -21.04 0.34 2.00
C GLU A 53 -20.47 1.64 2.58
N ALA A 54 -19.37 1.55 3.34
CA ALA A 54 -18.78 2.70 4.04
C ALA A 54 -17.83 3.51 3.14
N TRP A 55 -17.04 2.86 2.30
CA TRP A 55 -15.97 3.48 1.51
C TRP A 55 -16.31 3.63 0.03
N GLY A 56 -17.40 3.00 -0.44
CA GLY A 56 -17.83 3.06 -1.83
C GLY A 56 -17.23 1.99 -2.72
N GLU A 57 -17.23 2.25 -4.02
CA GLU A 57 -16.76 1.32 -5.03
C GLU A 57 -15.25 1.09 -4.92
N LEU A 58 -14.84 -0.14 -5.25
CA LEU A 58 -13.44 -0.54 -5.31
C LEU A 58 -12.71 0.19 -6.44
N ALA A 59 -11.51 0.68 -6.16
CA ALA A 59 -10.61 1.16 -7.20
C ALA A 59 -10.06 -0.01 -8.04
N ASP A 60 -9.72 -1.13 -7.37
CA ASP A 60 -9.41 -2.40 -7.99
C ASP A 60 -9.91 -3.54 -7.08
N GLY A 61 -10.59 -4.51 -7.66
CA GLY A 61 -11.02 -5.74 -7.00
C GLY A 61 -10.24 -6.91 -7.57
N GLY A 62 -9.28 -7.42 -6.81
CA GLY A 62 -8.44 -8.53 -7.22
C GLY A 62 -9.28 -9.74 -7.69
N ALA A 63 -8.97 -10.30 -8.84
CA ALA A 63 -9.70 -11.41 -9.47
C ALA A 63 -9.79 -12.67 -8.57
N LEU A 64 -8.99 -12.77 -7.53
CA LEU A 64 -8.92 -13.89 -6.58
C LEU A 64 -9.61 -13.60 -5.25
N HIS A 65 -10.23 -12.42 -5.07
CA HIS A 65 -10.89 -12.00 -3.84
C HIS A 65 -10.02 -12.08 -2.56
N SER A 66 -8.70 -12.12 -2.71
CA SER A 66 -7.77 -12.11 -1.58
C SER A 66 -7.36 -10.71 -1.15
N ALA A 67 -7.59 -9.70 -1.98
CA ALA A 67 -7.33 -8.31 -1.68
C ALA A 67 -8.29 -7.39 -2.42
N ASP A 68 -8.65 -6.29 -1.80
CA ASP A 68 -9.45 -5.21 -2.39
C ASP A 68 -8.75 -3.87 -2.16
N THR A 69 -8.87 -2.97 -3.13
CA THR A 69 -8.24 -1.65 -3.10
C THR A 69 -9.29 -0.55 -3.15
N TRP A 70 -9.16 0.46 -2.29
CA TRP A 70 -9.95 1.69 -2.32
C TRP A 70 -9.04 2.91 -2.46
N ALA A 71 -9.44 3.86 -3.26
CA ALA A 71 -8.79 5.17 -3.28
C ALA A 71 -9.11 5.92 -1.97
N ILE A 72 -8.08 6.44 -1.31
CA ILE A 72 -8.23 7.32 -0.14
C ILE A 72 -8.33 8.77 -0.62
N ASP A 73 -7.44 9.15 -1.51
CA ASP A 73 -7.36 10.46 -2.16
C ASP A 73 -6.68 10.33 -3.53
N GLU A 74 -6.29 11.45 -4.14
CA GLU A 74 -5.66 11.48 -5.47
C GLU A 74 -4.26 10.83 -5.48
N VAL A 75 -3.61 10.70 -4.32
CA VAL A 75 -2.21 10.28 -4.19
C VAL A 75 -2.03 9.02 -3.34
N SER A 76 -3.10 8.48 -2.77
CA SER A 76 -3.01 7.29 -1.93
C SER A 76 -4.21 6.35 -2.06
N SER A 77 -3.95 5.07 -1.90
CA SER A 77 -4.95 4.00 -1.83
C SER A 77 -4.69 3.10 -0.63
N ILE A 78 -5.73 2.39 -0.20
CA ILE A 78 -5.63 1.34 0.80
C ILE A 78 -5.90 -0.01 0.15
N ILE A 79 -5.09 -1.00 0.49
CA ILE A 79 -5.33 -2.41 0.17
C ILE A 79 -5.72 -3.11 1.45
N ILE A 80 -6.79 -3.88 1.41
CA ILE A 80 -7.22 -4.79 2.48
C ILE A 80 -7.04 -6.22 1.99
N TYR A 81 -6.31 -7.01 2.76
CA TYR A 81 -6.09 -8.43 2.52
C TYR A 81 -7.11 -9.27 3.29
N TRP A 82 -7.66 -10.28 2.63
CA TRP A 82 -8.69 -11.14 3.17
C TRP A 82 -8.19 -12.56 3.39
N ASP A 83 -8.52 -13.11 4.55
CA ASP A 83 -8.40 -14.54 4.79
C ASP A 83 -9.46 -15.33 4.02
N ALA A 84 -9.25 -16.64 3.93
CA ALA A 84 -10.19 -17.57 3.27
C ALA A 84 -11.57 -17.60 3.91
N ASP A 85 -11.72 -17.21 5.17
CA ASP A 85 -12.99 -17.11 5.90
C ASP A 85 -13.66 -15.73 5.74
N GLY A 86 -13.03 -14.80 4.99
CA GLY A 86 -13.54 -13.45 4.75
C GLY A 86 -13.24 -12.45 5.87
N SER A 87 -12.37 -12.80 6.81
CA SER A 87 -11.86 -11.84 7.81
C SER A 87 -10.71 -11.03 7.23
N VAL A 88 -10.47 -9.85 7.78
CA VAL A 88 -9.32 -9.02 7.41
C VAL A 88 -8.06 -9.64 7.99
N GLN A 89 -7.15 -10.04 7.13
CA GLN A 89 -5.83 -10.54 7.47
C GLN A 89 -4.84 -9.41 7.72
N GLY A 90 -5.00 -8.30 7.01
CA GLY A 90 -4.11 -7.13 7.10
C GLY A 90 -4.50 -6.05 6.13
N GLY A 91 -3.68 -5.05 6.02
CA GLY A 91 -3.84 -3.98 5.05
C GLY A 91 -2.57 -3.15 4.92
N SER A 92 -2.50 -2.38 3.85
CA SER A 92 -1.40 -1.44 3.62
C SER A 92 -1.90 -0.20 2.91
N ILE A 93 -1.28 0.93 3.21
CA ILE A 93 -1.47 2.15 2.43
C ILE A 93 -0.46 2.14 1.29
N ARG A 94 -0.94 2.44 0.09
CA ARG A 94 -0.09 2.63 -1.09
C ARG A 94 -0.23 4.05 -1.59
N PRO A 95 0.85 4.77 -1.79
CA PRO A 95 0.81 5.95 -2.61
C PRO A 95 0.48 5.53 -4.05
N VAL A 96 -0.42 6.28 -4.68
CA VAL A 96 -0.67 6.17 -6.13
C VAL A 96 0.43 6.88 -6.90
N GLU A 97 0.97 7.97 -6.30
CA GLU A 97 2.09 8.72 -6.84
C GLU A 97 3.06 9.10 -5.72
N TYR A 98 4.34 9.18 -6.04
CA TYR A 98 5.34 9.72 -5.13
C TYR A 98 5.45 11.24 -5.32
N HIS A 99 5.18 11.99 -4.26
CA HIS A 99 5.32 13.45 -4.17
C HIS A 99 6.23 13.82 -2.98
N GLY A 100 7.43 13.25 -2.96
CA GLY A 100 8.40 13.48 -1.90
C GLY A 100 9.50 14.46 -2.29
N ARG A 101 10.48 14.65 -1.39
CA ARG A 101 11.62 15.57 -1.57
C ARG A 101 12.48 15.28 -2.81
N TYR A 102 12.38 14.06 -3.33
CA TYR A 102 13.24 13.58 -4.42
C TYR A 102 12.57 13.63 -5.79
N GLU A 103 11.36 14.19 -5.92
CA GLU A 103 10.60 14.20 -7.18
C GLU A 103 11.37 14.92 -8.32
N GLU A 104 12.05 16.01 -8.00
CA GLU A 104 12.88 16.76 -8.94
C GLU A 104 14.39 16.65 -8.65
N ASN A 105 14.80 15.63 -7.86
CA ASN A 105 16.19 15.48 -7.46
C ASN A 105 17.03 14.85 -8.57
N ALA A 106 18.16 15.44 -8.90
CA ALA A 106 19.04 14.95 -9.95
C ALA A 106 19.71 13.60 -9.65
N ASP A 107 19.81 13.23 -8.36
CA ASP A 107 20.45 11.98 -7.90
C ASP A 107 19.46 10.80 -7.79
N VAL A 108 18.17 11.06 -8.04
CA VAL A 108 17.12 10.02 -8.03
C VAL A 108 16.44 9.97 -9.38
N ARG A 109 16.29 8.78 -9.93
CA ARG A 109 15.47 8.50 -11.10
C ARG A 109 14.21 7.78 -10.67
N ILE A 110 13.04 8.37 -10.86
CA ILE A 110 11.75 7.78 -10.54
C ILE A 110 11.20 7.09 -11.79
N ILE A 111 10.75 5.85 -11.62
CA ILE A 111 10.11 5.01 -12.65
C ILE A 111 8.72 4.68 -12.12
N ARG A 112 7.68 5.33 -12.65
CA ARG A 112 6.31 5.22 -12.15
C ARG A 112 5.54 4.07 -12.78
N SER A 113 5.84 3.80 -14.05
CA SER A 113 5.10 2.78 -14.83
C SER A 113 5.99 2.22 -15.95
N ALA A 114 5.48 1.23 -16.66
CA ALA A 114 6.13 0.68 -17.84
C ALA A 114 6.32 1.71 -18.98
N GLU A 115 5.49 2.77 -19.00
CA GLU A 115 5.59 3.85 -19.99
C GLU A 115 6.78 4.78 -19.70
N ASP A 116 7.15 4.94 -18.43
CA ASP A 116 8.33 5.70 -18.00
C ASP A 116 9.64 4.92 -18.16
N MET A 117 9.52 3.62 -18.43
CA MET A 117 10.66 2.74 -18.48
C MET A 117 11.34 2.81 -19.84
N ASP A 118 12.47 3.50 -19.88
CA ASP A 118 13.49 3.39 -20.90
C ASP A 118 14.65 2.58 -20.32
N ASP A 119 14.80 1.34 -20.79
CA ASP A 119 15.81 0.38 -20.30
C ASP A 119 17.22 0.99 -20.33
N SER A 120 17.56 1.72 -21.41
CA SER A 120 18.87 2.37 -21.54
C SER A 120 19.04 3.50 -20.53
N ALA A 121 18.05 4.35 -20.39
CA ALA A 121 18.10 5.48 -19.45
C ALA A 121 18.11 5.05 -17.98
N ALA A 122 17.44 3.94 -17.65
CA ALA A 122 17.49 3.37 -16.29
C ALA A 122 18.87 2.77 -15.99
N ALA A 123 19.45 2.00 -16.93
CA ALA A 123 20.79 1.45 -16.78
C ALA A 123 21.86 2.55 -16.69
N GLU A 124 21.79 3.57 -17.56
CA GLU A 124 22.69 4.72 -17.53
C GLU A 124 22.60 5.50 -16.21
N ALA A 125 21.39 5.71 -15.68
CA ALA A 125 21.18 6.35 -14.40
C ALA A 125 21.82 5.56 -13.25
N TYR A 126 21.63 4.24 -13.23
CA TYR A 126 22.23 3.35 -12.24
C TYR A 126 23.77 3.34 -12.32
N GLU A 127 24.34 3.23 -13.53
CA GLU A 127 25.79 3.30 -13.74
C GLU A 127 26.40 4.66 -13.38
N ALA A 128 25.62 5.74 -13.54
CA ALA A 128 25.98 7.07 -13.09
C ALA A 128 25.88 7.25 -11.55
N GLY A 129 25.50 6.22 -10.82
CA GLY A 129 25.38 6.24 -9.36
C GLY A 129 24.10 6.87 -8.84
N LYS A 130 23.08 7.07 -9.68
CA LYS A 130 21.78 7.53 -9.22
C LYS A 130 21.02 6.41 -8.55
N LEU A 131 20.16 6.77 -7.58
CA LEU A 131 19.18 5.87 -7.02
C LEU A 131 18.01 5.74 -8.00
N LEU A 132 17.57 4.50 -8.25
CA LEU A 132 16.33 4.23 -8.97
C LEU A 132 15.22 3.98 -7.95
N LEU A 133 14.14 4.75 -8.02
CA LEU A 133 12.91 4.57 -7.26
C LEU A 133 11.84 4.04 -8.22
N VAL A 134 11.43 2.79 -8.04
CA VAL A 134 10.50 2.07 -8.90
C VAL A 134 9.17 1.92 -8.19
N LEU A 135 8.14 2.61 -8.66
CA LEU A 135 6.81 2.65 -8.04
C LEU A 135 5.93 1.46 -8.47
N ASP A 136 6.26 0.82 -9.57
CA ASP A 136 5.60 -0.39 -10.03
C ASP A 136 6.48 -1.61 -9.72
N TRP A 137 6.13 -2.34 -8.65
CA TRP A 137 6.89 -3.52 -8.20
C TRP A 137 7.04 -4.58 -9.30
N SER A 138 6.08 -4.67 -10.24
CA SER A 138 6.13 -5.64 -11.34
C SER A 138 7.27 -5.37 -12.33
N LEU A 139 7.81 -4.15 -12.33
CA LEU A 139 8.98 -3.78 -13.11
C LEU A 139 10.30 -4.04 -12.38
N ALA A 140 10.25 -4.24 -11.07
CA ALA A 140 11.46 -4.31 -10.25
C ALA A 140 12.35 -5.51 -10.62
N GLU A 141 11.77 -6.68 -10.89
CA GLU A 141 12.51 -7.86 -11.34
C GLU A 141 13.24 -7.59 -12.66
N LYS A 142 12.54 -6.99 -13.63
CA LYS A 142 13.13 -6.64 -14.92
C LYS A 142 14.27 -5.63 -14.79
N ILE A 143 14.11 -4.65 -13.89
CA ILE A 143 15.14 -3.66 -13.62
C ILE A 143 16.34 -4.33 -12.94
N GLU A 144 16.11 -5.18 -11.95
CA GLU A 144 17.20 -5.92 -11.30
C GLU A 144 18.00 -6.79 -12.29
N GLU A 145 17.31 -7.53 -13.15
CA GLU A 145 17.95 -8.32 -14.21
C GLU A 145 18.83 -7.48 -15.15
N MET A 146 18.42 -6.24 -15.40
CA MET A 146 19.14 -5.32 -16.27
C MET A 146 20.41 -4.74 -15.62
N ILE A 147 20.36 -4.45 -14.30
CA ILE A 147 21.44 -3.77 -13.57
C ILE A 147 22.34 -4.74 -12.77
N SER A 148 21.94 -5.98 -12.60
CA SER A 148 22.70 -7.01 -11.85
C SER A 148 22.94 -8.26 -12.70
N PRO A 149 24.16 -8.77 -12.75
CA PRO A 149 24.47 -10.02 -13.43
C PRO A 149 23.84 -11.24 -12.74
N VAL A 150 23.46 -11.12 -11.48
CA VAL A 150 22.84 -12.19 -10.67
C VAL A 150 21.73 -11.57 -9.85
N PRO A 151 20.50 -11.51 -10.38
CA PRO A 151 19.35 -11.06 -9.59
C PRO A 151 19.11 -12.03 -8.44
N THR A 152 18.88 -11.52 -7.26
CA THR A 152 18.71 -12.31 -6.01
C THR A 152 17.51 -11.87 -5.20
N SER A 153 16.90 -10.75 -5.54
CA SER A 153 15.75 -10.20 -4.81
C SER A 153 14.46 -10.88 -5.25
N SER A 154 13.49 -10.89 -4.37
CA SER A 154 12.11 -11.21 -4.72
C SER A 154 11.24 -10.03 -4.29
N PHE A 155 10.42 -9.56 -5.19
CA PHE A 155 9.51 -8.45 -4.96
C PHE A 155 8.08 -8.96 -4.95
N SER A 156 7.21 -8.29 -4.23
CA SER A 156 5.82 -8.69 -4.09
C SER A 156 4.88 -7.53 -4.30
N ALA A 157 3.62 -7.87 -4.49
CA ALA A 157 2.55 -6.87 -4.53
C ALA A 157 2.41 -6.06 -3.24
N ASP A 158 3.03 -6.49 -2.13
CA ASP A 158 3.03 -5.76 -0.85
C ASP A 158 4.06 -4.62 -0.83
N ASP A 159 5.06 -4.67 -1.74
CA ASP A 159 6.06 -3.63 -1.85
C ASP A 159 5.43 -2.43 -2.59
N ALA A 160 5.30 -1.30 -1.90
CA ALA A 160 4.75 -0.08 -2.50
C ALA A 160 5.72 0.54 -3.50
N ALA A 161 7.03 0.46 -3.22
CA ALA A 161 8.08 0.80 -4.17
C ALA A 161 9.35 -0.01 -3.88
N VAL A 162 10.21 -0.11 -4.90
CA VAL A 162 11.51 -0.76 -4.83
C VAL A 162 12.60 0.26 -5.16
N LEU A 163 13.64 0.27 -4.35
CA LEU A 163 14.78 1.14 -4.51
C LEU A 163 16.02 0.34 -4.89
N PHE A 164 16.75 0.84 -5.86
CA PHE A 164 18.04 0.28 -6.29
C PHE A 164 19.09 1.38 -6.29
N CYS A 165 20.25 1.12 -5.70
CA CYS A 165 21.42 1.97 -5.87
C CYS A 165 22.70 1.15 -5.97
N ARG A 166 23.77 1.79 -6.46
CA ARG A 166 25.07 1.19 -6.59
C ARG A 166 25.99 1.67 -5.48
N ALA A 167 26.49 0.74 -4.68
CA ALA A 167 27.49 1.06 -3.66
C ALA A 167 28.80 1.51 -4.29
N ALA A 168 29.63 2.20 -3.52
CA ALA A 168 30.95 2.67 -3.95
C ALA A 168 31.89 1.53 -4.40
N ASP A 169 31.70 0.31 -3.90
CA ASP A 169 32.41 -0.91 -4.30
C ASP A 169 31.79 -1.61 -5.52
N GLY A 170 30.72 -1.07 -6.09
CA GLY A 170 30.03 -1.57 -7.27
C GLY A 170 28.90 -2.57 -6.98
N ARG A 171 28.66 -2.94 -5.70
CA ARG A 171 27.55 -3.84 -5.34
C ARG A 171 26.21 -3.16 -5.56
N LEU A 172 25.21 -3.95 -5.95
CA LEU A 172 23.83 -3.57 -5.88
C LEU A 172 23.35 -3.52 -4.43
N ILE A 173 22.69 -2.42 -4.05
CA ILE A 173 21.92 -2.30 -2.82
C ILE A 173 20.46 -2.17 -3.23
N THR A 174 19.61 -3.02 -2.65
CA THR A 174 18.17 -3.03 -2.89
C THR A 174 17.43 -2.84 -1.58
N SER A 175 16.35 -2.09 -1.61
CA SER A 175 15.41 -1.97 -0.50
C SER A 175 13.99 -1.88 -1.04
N THR A 176 13.02 -2.27 -0.21
CA THR A 176 11.60 -2.10 -0.49
C THR A 176 10.99 -1.17 0.55
N VAL A 177 10.00 -0.42 0.16
CA VAL A 177 9.26 0.47 1.05
C VAL A 177 7.78 0.17 0.98
N CYS A 178 7.16 0.21 2.15
CA CYS A 178 5.72 0.12 2.37
C CYS A 178 5.29 1.37 3.14
N GLY A 179 4.00 1.69 3.14
CA GLY A 179 3.49 2.79 3.95
C GLY A 179 3.51 4.15 3.28
N ASN A 180 3.58 5.20 4.08
CA ASN A 180 3.40 6.58 3.64
C ASN A 180 4.61 7.14 2.89
N ALA A 181 4.40 8.09 1.97
CA ALA A 181 5.46 8.71 1.19
C ALA A 181 6.55 9.41 2.03
N SER A 182 6.25 9.85 3.26
CA SER A 182 7.24 10.38 4.22
C SER A 182 8.29 9.35 4.61
N ASP A 183 7.88 8.09 4.78
CA ASP A 183 8.78 7.00 5.15
C ASP A 183 9.72 6.65 4.00
N TRP A 184 9.31 6.94 2.77
CA TRP A 184 10.11 6.73 1.58
C TRP A 184 11.27 7.72 1.49
N ASP A 185 11.05 8.97 1.85
CA ASP A 185 12.10 9.99 1.88
C ASP A 185 13.23 9.60 2.84
N ASP A 186 12.89 9.05 4.02
CA ASP A 186 13.87 8.58 4.99
C ASP A 186 14.63 7.34 4.48
N GLU A 187 13.94 6.43 3.79
CA GLU A 187 14.60 5.27 3.19
C GLU A 187 15.49 5.64 2.01
N ILE A 188 15.07 6.62 1.19
CA ILE A 188 15.92 7.17 0.12
C ILE A 188 17.18 7.80 0.71
N ASP A 189 17.08 8.60 1.78
CA ASP A 189 18.22 9.14 2.50
C ASP A 189 19.18 8.05 2.95
N ARG A 190 18.63 7.01 3.59
CA ARG A 190 19.41 5.86 4.07
C ARG A 190 20.16 5.15 2.94
N MET A 191 19.50 4.95 1.81
CA MET A 191 20.09 4.30 0.64
C MET A 191 21.19 5.15 0.01
N ILE A 192 20.99 6.46 -0.10
CA ILE A 192 22.00 7.38 -0.62
C ILE A 192 23.24 7.40 0.29
N GLU A 193 23.07 7.37 1.61
CA GLU A 193 24.20 7.28 2.53
C GLU A 193 24.91 5.92 2.44
N ALA A 194 24.17 4.82 2.39
CA ALA A 194 24.73 3.49 2.23
C ALA A 194 25.53 3.33 0.91
N ALA A 195 25.12 3.99 -0.15
CA ALA A 195 25.84 4.02 -1.43
C ALA A 195 27.23 4.70 -1.33
N LYS A 196 27.42 5.63 -0.38
CA LYS A 196 28.70 6.35 -0.16
C LYS A 196 29.69 5.57 0.72
N GLU A 197 29.22 4.58 1.47
CA GLU A 197 30.07 3.77 2.33
C GLU A 197 30.98 2.87 1.49
N LYS A 198 32.26 2.76 1.91
CA LYS A 198 33.30 2.01 1.21
C LYS A 198 33.52 0.64 1.85
#